data_08fa1ccb0989c6232aa9534483630df9
#
_entry.id   08fa1ccb0989c6232aa9534483630df9
#
_cell.length_a   1.000
_cell.length_b   1.000
_cell.length_c   1.000
_cell.angle_alpha   90.00
_cell.angle_beta   90.00
_cell.angle_gamma   90.00
#
_symmetry.space_group_name_H-M   'P 1'
#
loop_
_entity.id
_entity.type
_entity.pdbx_description
1 polymer ?
#
loop_
_entity_poly.entity_id
_entity_poly.type
_entity_poly.pdbx_seq_one_letter_code
_entity_poly.pdbx_strand_id
1 'polypeptide(L)'
;LDAAVTAAAGIGYPVMVKAAAGGGGMGMGVAVDEAALRTEYDKVRAFAERMFGDGSVLIERYFPRVRHVEVQILGLADGRVVALGERECSVQRRNQKLVEESPSPAVSPELRSRLLAAAVRAGEAVSYRNAGTVECLLDPETNEFFFLEMNTRLQVEHPVTEYVYGVDLVEEQLRVASGLAPTFDPDALAPSGHAIELRINAEDPKRFLPGPGVIRTWVEPTGEGVRVDSGYTEGNTVTPFYDSLLAKLIISGATRDEVLERAKAAVAAFQIEGPKNNVPFFAELLTNEEFLSGAYDTGIVSRMR
;
A
#
# COMPACT_ATOMS: atom_id res chain seq x y z
N LEU A 1 24.47 17.00 12.61
CA LEU A 1 24.15 17.68 11.35
C LEU A 1 25.27 17.54 10.32
N ASP A 2 26.54 17.86 10.66
CA ASP A 2 27.66 17.82 9.68
C ASP A 2 27.91 16.39 9.15
N ALA A 3 27.77 15.37 9.98
CA ALA A 3 27.79 13.98 9.53
C ALA A 3 26.66 13.66 8.54
N ALA A 4 25.47 14.22 8.74
CA ALA A 4 24.34 14.08 7.82
C ALA A 4 24.61 14.76 6.48
N VAL A 5 25.23 15.95 6.48
CA VAL A 5 25.64 16.65 5.25
C VAL A 5 26.68 15.84 4.48
N THR A 6 27.69 15.29 5.16
CA THR A 6 28.69 14.43 4.54
C THR A 6 28.08 13.16 3.94
N ALA A 7 27.16 12.50 4.67
CA ALA A 7 26.45 11.33 4.18
C ALA A 7 25.60 11.65 2.96
N ALA A 8 24.82 12.74 2.99
CA ALA A 8 23.98 13.17 1.88
C ALA A 8 24.80 13.51 0.62
N ALA A 9 25.97 14.14 0.79
CA ALA A 9 26.87 14.39 -0.34
C ALA A 9 27.40 13.10 -0.98
N GLY A 10 27.63 12.05 -0.18
CA GLY A 10 28.02 10.73 -0.67
C GLY A 10 26.89 9.96 -1.36
N ILE A 11 25.63 10.13 -0.91
CA ILE A 11 24.42 9.53 -1.50
C ILE A 11 24.05 10.23 -2.81
N GLY A 12 24.21 11.56 -2.86
CA GLY A 12 23.73 12.43 -3.93
C GLY A 12 22.31 12.95 -3.67
N TYR A 13 22.10 14.25 -3.94
CA TYR A 13 20.77 14.88 -3.83
C TYR A 13 19.87 14.53 -5.02
N PRO A 14 18.52 14.50 -4.84
CA PRO A 14 17.82 14.76 -3.59
C PRO A 14 17.89 13.59 -2.59
N VAL A 15 17.79 13.92 -1.29
CA VAL A 15 17.74 12.92 -0.22
C VAL A 15 16.46 13.04 0.61
N MET A 16 16.07 11.95 1.26
CA MET A 16 14.98 11.88 2.24
C MET A 16 15.59 11.89 3.64
N VAL A 17 15.09 12.77 4.50
CA VAL A 17 15.37 12.80 5.93
C VAL A 17 14.20 12.15 6.66
N LYS A 18 14.44 11.11 7.47
CA LYS A 18 13.40 10.36 8.19
C LYS A 18 13.71 10.30 9.68
N ALA A 19 12.68 10.37 10.51
CA ALA A 19 12.79 10.00 11.92
C ALA A 19 13.09 8.50 12.04
N ALA A 20 14.15 8.11 12.75
CA ALA A 20 14.55 6.70 12.86
C ALA A 20 13.51 5.84 13.58
N ALA A 21 12.80 6.39 14.57
CA ALA A 21 11.71 5.74 15.28
C ALA A 21 10.33 5.97 14.61
N GLY A 22 10.29 6.66 13.46
CA GLY A 22 9.06 6.96 12.72
C GLY A 22 8.61 5.82 11.83
N GLY A 23 7.32 5.85 11.43
CA GLY A 23 6.73 4.92 10.48
C GLY A 23 5.48 5.53 9.84
N GLY A 24 4.95 4.86 8.79
CA GLY A 24 3.72 5.30 8.14
C GLY A 24 3.79 6.69 7.50
N GLY A 25 4.96 7.13 7.06
CA GLY A 25 5.14 8.42 6.39
C GLY A 25 5.21 9.64 7.31
N MET A 26 5.26 9.46 8.62
CA MET A 26 5.39 10.55 9.60
C MET A 26 6.86 10.88 9.88
N GLY A 27 7.15 12.18 10.08
CA GLY A 27 8.51 12.63 10.40
C GLY A 27 9.49 12.46 9.25
N MET A 28 9.09 12.87 8.04
CA MET A 28 9.92 12.82 6.84
C MET A 28 9.95 14.17 6.12
N GLY A 29 11.09 14.46 5.45
CA GLY A 29 11.26 15.64 4.62
C GLY A 29 12.22 15.39 3.48
N VAL A 30 11.92 15.96 2.30
CA VAL A 30 12.80 15.90 1.12
C VAL A 30 13.74 17.07 1.10
N ALA A 31 15.03 16.81 0.91
CA ALA A 31 16.05 17.82 0.74
C ALA A 31 16.66 17.74 -0.65
N VAL A 32 16.52 18.79 -1.43
CA VAL A 32 17.01 18.87 -2.82
C VAL A 32 18.45 19.33 -2.92
N ASP A 33 18.97 19.90 -1.85
CA ASP A 33 20.34 20.41 -1.71
C ASP A 33 20.74 20.46 -0.23
N GLU A 34 21.99 20.90 0.05
CA GLU A 34 22.51 21.01 1.41
C GLU A 34 21.72 22.01 2.27
N ALA A 35 21.28 23.12 1.73
CA ALA A 35 20.54 24.14 2.47
C ALA A 35 19.17 23.61 2.91
N ALA A 36 18.48 22.93 2.02
CA ALA A 36 17.23 22.22 2.31
C ALA A 36 17.46 21.11 3.34
N LEU A 37 18.57 20.35 3.23
CA LEU A 37 18.90 19.29 4.17
C LEU A 37 19.05 19.84 5.60
N ARG A 38 19.77 20.93 5.80
CA ARG A 38 19.93 21.54 7.13
C ARG A 38 18.58 21.93 7.74
N THR A 39 17.69 22.50 6.92
CA THR A 39 16.34 22.88 7.34
C THR A 39 15.46 21.65 7.69
N GLU A 40 15.43 20.65 6.81
CA GLU A 40 14.62 19.45 7.03
C GLU A 40 15.15 18.57 8.16
N TYR A 41 16.47 18.51 8.34
CA TYR A 41 17.11 17.80 9.45
C TYR A 41 16.60 18.31 10.81
N ASP A 42 16.63 19.64 11.01
CA ASP A 42 16.18 20.24 12.28
C ASP A 42 14.69 20.03 12.51
N LYS A 43 13.86 20.15 11.48
CA LYS A 43 12.41 19.88 11.56
C LYS A 43 12.11 18.42 11.93
N VAL A 44 12.71 17.48 11.19
CA VAL A 44 12.46 16.04 11.40
C VAL A 44 12.97 15.61 12.75
N ARG A 45 14.16 16.07 13.17
CA ARG A 45 14.72 15.80 14.48
C ARG A 45 13.82 16.30 15.61
N ALA A 46 13.37 17.56 15.53
CA ALA A 46 12.49 18.14 16.55
C ALA A 46 11.13 17.44 16.61
N PHE A 47 10.61 17.02 15.46
CA PHE A 47 9.40 16.19 15.39
C PHE A 47 9.62 14.82 16.06
N ALA A 48 10.72 14.15 15.72
CA ALA A 48 11.06 12.82 16.23
C ALA A 48 11.24 12.83 17.77
N GLU A 49 11.98 13.81 18.28
CA GLU A 49 12.15 14.00 19.73
C GLU A 49 10.82 14.17 20.45
N ARG A 50 9.93 15.02 19.91
CA ARG A 50 8.63 15.31 20.52
C ARG A 50 7.65 14.14 20.46
N MET A 51 7.64 13.40 19.35
CA MET A 51 6.64 12.35 19.10
C MET A 51 7.06 10.98 19.60
N PHE A 52 8.37 10.69 19.55
CA PHE A 52 8.91 9.36 19.81
C PHE A 52 9.91 9.36 20.99
N GLY A 53 10.32 10.53 21.50
CA GLY A 53 11.35 10.63 22.54
C GLY A 53 12.78 10.31 22.03
N ASP A 54 12.97 10.20 20.71
CA ASP A 54 14.25 9.92 20.08
C ASP A 54 14.40 10.81 18.84
N GLY A 55 15.37 11.73 18.89
CA GLY A 55 15.69 12.65 17.80
C GLY A 55 16.63 12.06 16.73
N SER A 56 16.85 10.77 16.72
CA SER A 56 17.66 10.10 15.69
C SER A 56 17.02 10.21 14.32
N VAL A 57 17.83 10.47 13.29
CA VAL A 57 17.37 10.59 11.90
C VAL A 57 18.17 9.67 10.98
N LEU A 58 17.53 9.23 9.92
CA LEU A 58 18.11 8.50 8.80
C LEU A 58 18.15 9.41 7.58
N ILE A 59 19.20 9.29 6.77
CA ILE A 59 19.32 9.95 5.47
C ILE A 59 19.33 8.87 4.40
N GLU A 60 18.37 8.94 3.47
CA GLU A 60 18.22 7.97 2.41
C GLU A 60 18.20 8.66 1.05
N ARG A 61 18.53 7.93 -0.02
CA ARG A 61 18.33 8.42 -1.37
C ARG A 61 16.85 8.64 -1.62
N TYR A 62 16.49 9.80 -2.17
CA TYR A 62 15.14 10.10 -2.59
C TYR A 62 14.96 9.82 -4.08
N PHE A 63 13.89 9.15 -4.42
CA PHE A 63 13.50 8.87 -5.79
C PHE A 63 12.23 9.66 -6.12
N PRO A 64 12.29 10.65 -7.03
CA PRO A 64 11.14 11.53 -7.32
C PRO A 64 10.02 10.81 -8.09
N ARG A 65 10.34 9.75 -8.79
CA ARG A 65 9.39 8.95 -9.57
C ARG A 65 9.64 7.48 -9.29
N VAL A 66 8.77 6.89 -8.49
CA VAL A 66 8.88 5.47 -8.11
C VAL A 66 7.52 4.82 -8.10
N ARG A 67 7.53 3.49 -8.14
CA ARG A 67 6.40 2.69 -7.74
C ARG A 67 6.61 2.14 -6.35
N HIS A 68 5.51 2.02 -5.63
CA HIS A 68 5.46 1.34 -4.37
C HIS A 68 4.94 -0.07 -4.64
N VAL A 69 5.83 -1.03 -4.60
CA VAL A 69 5.52 -2.45 -4.79
C VAL A 69 5.89 -3.20 -3.52
N GLU A 70 5.02 -4.08 -3.09
CA GLU A 70 5.24 -4.85 -1.87
C GLU A 70 5.02 -6.34 -2.09
N VAL A 71 5.66 -7.18 -1.30
CA VAL A 71 5.53 -8.64 -1.39
C VAL A 71 4.90 -9.19 -0.14
N GLN A 72 3.78 -9.91 -0.30
CA GLN A 72 3.18 -10.68 0.78
C GLN A 72 4.04 -11.91 1.08
N ILE A 73 4.52 -12.03 2.31
CA ILE A 73 5.16 -13.25 2.79
C ILE A 73 4.34 -13.92 3.87
N LEU A 74 4.52 -15.23 4.01
CA LEU A 74 3.96 -16.04 5.08
C LEU A 74 5.04 -16.99 5.61
N GLY A 75 5.44 -16.80 6.86
CA GLY A 75 6.31 -17.72 7.57
C GLY A 75 5.49 -18.88 8.13
N LEU A 76 5.70 -20.08 7.60
CA LEU A 76 4.93 -21.28 7.91
C LEU A 76 5.29 -21.90 9.27
N ALA A 77 4.46 -22.82 9.75
CA ALA A 77 4.67 -23.53 11.01
C ALA A 77 5.93 -24.43 11.00
N ASP A 78 6.33 -24.93 9.83
CA ASP A 78 7.53 -25.76 9.63
C ASP A 78 8.83 -24.94 9.52
N GLY A 79 8.74 -23.61 9.52
CA GLY A 79 9.88 -22.69 9.45
C GLY A 79 10.22 -22.18 8.05
N ARG A 80 9.57 -22.67 7.00
CA ARG A 80 9.71 -22.10 5.65
C ARG A 80 9.07 -20.74 5.58
N VAL A 81 9.59 -19.88 4.71
CA VAL A 81 8.98 -18.61 4.33
C VAL A 81 8.58 -18.70 2.87
N VAL A 82 7.33 -18.40 2.55
CA VAL A 82 6.79 -18.38 1.20
C VAL A 82 6.33 -16.98 0.82
N ALA A 83 6.39 -16.65 -0.47
CA ALA A 83 5.85 -15.41 -1.01
C ALA A 83 4.55 -15.68 -1.78
N LEU A 84 3.52 -14.89 -1.49
CA LEU A 84 2.23 -14.92 -2.15
C LEU A 84 2.06 -13.70 -3.08
N GLY A 85 3.09 -13.47 -3.92
CA GLY A 85 3.10 -12.44 -4.94
C GLY A 85 3.28 -11.02 -4.43
N GLU A 86 3.26 -10.12 -5.39
CA GLU A 86 3.38 -8.69 -5.14
C GLU A 86 2.04 -7.96 -5.29
N ARG A 87 1.96 -6.81 -4.64
CA ARG A 87 0.91 -5.80 -4.79
C ARG A 87 1.52 -4.50 -5.26
N GLU A 88 0.82 -3.81 -6.14
CA GLU A 88 1.10 -2.46 -6.58
C GLU A 88 0.32 -1.48 -5.70
N CYS A 89 1.01 -0.57 -5.03
CA CYS A 89 0.44 0.36 -4.04
C CYS A 89 0.75 1.83 -4.36
N SER A 90 1.07 2.16 -5.61
CA SER A 90 1.51 3.50 -5.99
C SER A 90 0.39 4.54 -6.02
N VAL A 91 -0.89 4.15 -6.12
CA VAL A 91 -1.98 5.10 -6.01
C VAL A 91 -2.17 5.49 -4.55
N GLN A 92 -1.47 6.54 -4.15
CA GLN A 92 -1.44 7.00 -2.77
C GLN A 92 -1.43 8.53 -2.68
N ARG A 93 -1.86 9.04 -1.55
CA ARG A 93 -1.82 10.47 -1.22
C ARG A 93 -1.11 10.67 0.11
N ARG A 94 -0.04 11.47 0.10
CA ARG A 94 0.78 11.72 1.31
C ARG A 94 1.19 10.42 2.01
N ASN A 95 1.66 9.45 1.23
CA ASN A 95 2.04 8.11 1.66
C ASN A 95 0.89 7.22 2.20
N GLN A 96 -0.37 7.66 2.10
CA GLN A 96 -1.53 6.84 2.40
C GLN A 96 -2.04 6.17 1.11
N LYS A 97 -2.04 4.86 1.09
CA LYS A 97 -2.52 4.04 -0.03
C LYS A 97 -4.02 4.28 -0.23
N LEU A 98 -4.48 4.39 -1.48
CA LEU A 98 -5.88 4.58 -1.87
C LEU A 98 -6.38 3.45 -2.78
N VAL A 99 -5.49 2.91 -3.60
CA VAL A 99 -5.77 1.77 -4.48
C VAL A 99 -4.59 0.82 -4.45
N GLU A 100 -4.90 -0.45 -4.36
CA GLU A 100 -3.94 -1.54 -4.48
C GLU A 100 -4.40 -2.54 -5.55
N GLU A 101 -3.45 -3.07 -6.32
CA GLU A 101 -3.74 -4.10 -7.31
C GLU A 101 -2.71 -5.24 -7.28
N SER A 102 -3.14 -6.43 -7.65
CA SER A 102 -2.29 -7.61 -7.81
C SER A 102 -2.75 -8.40 -9.04
N PRO A 103 -1.80 -8.89 -9.85
CA PRO A 103 -0.37 -8.54 -9.88
C PRO A 103 -0.10 -7.09 -10.30
N SER A 104 1.08 -6.56 -10.00
CA SER A 104 1.49 -5.22 -10.47
C SER A 104 1.60 -5.16 -12.00
N PRO A 105 0.99 -4.15 -12.67
CA PRO A 105 1.14 -3.97 -14.11
C PRO A 105 2.55 -3.55 -14.54
N ALA A 106 3.40 -3.12 -13.58
CA ALA A 106 4.77 -2.70 -13.85
C ALA A 106 5.80 -3.79 -13.68
N VAL A 107 5.43 -4.93 -13.10
CA VAL A 107 6.39 -5.97 -12.72
C VAL A 107 6.39 -7.09 -13.75
N SER A 108 7.48 -7.20 -14.52
CA SER A 108 7.69 -8.32 -15.45
C SER A 108 7.85 -9.66 -14.70
N PRO A 109 7.66 -10.80 -15.36
CA PRO A 109 7.89 -12.11 -14.74
C PRO A 109 9.30 -12.26 -14.14
N GLU A 110 10.33 -11.74 -14.79
CA GLU A 110 11.73 -11.78 -14.33
C GLU A 110 11.93 -10.90 -13.09
N LEU A 111 11.37 -9.70 -13.12
CA LEU A 111 11.42 -8.78 -11.98
C LEU A 111 10.64 -9.35 -10.79
N ARG A 112 9.46 -9.94 -11.03
CA ARG A 112 8.66 -10.64 -10.02
C ARG A 112 9.48 -11.71 -9.33
N SER A 113 10.13 -12.58 -10.11
CA SER A 113 10.97 -13.65 -9.53
C SER A 113 12.06 -13.10 -8.61
N ARG A 114 12.69 -11.98 -8.99
CA ARG A 114 13.71 -11.30 -8.17
C ARG A 114 13.14 -10.70 -6.90
N LEU A 115 11.99 -10.03 -6.99
CA LEU A 115 11.28 -9.42 -5.86
C LEU A 115 10.86 -10.47 -4.83
N LEU A 116 10.16 -11.52 -5.29
CA LEU A 116 9.69 -12.60 -4.42
C LEU A 116 10.87 -13.30 -3.73
N ALA A 117 11.93 -13.63 -4.46
CA ALA A 117 13.12 -14.24 -3.89
C ALA A 117 13.82 -13.33 -2.86
N ALA A 118 13.83 -12.02 -3.08
CA ALA A 118 14.40 -11.07 -2.11
C ALA A 118 13.56 -11.00 -0.82
N ALA A 119 12.23 -10.97 -0.95
CA ALA A 119 11.33 -10.94 0.19
C ALA A 119 11.41 -12.24 1.03
N VAL A 120 11.47 -13.40 0.37
CA VAL A 120 11.66 -14.71 1.05
C VAL A 120 12.97 -14.70 1.83
N ARG A 121 14.10 -14.32 1.21
CA ARG A 121 15.40 -14.22 1.90
C ARG A 121 15.37 -13.26 3.10
N ALA A 122 14.66 -12.13 2.98
CA ALA A 122 14.51 -11.19 4.10
C ALA A 122 13.76 -11.84 5.27
N GLY A 123 12.68 -12.59 5.00
CA GLY A 123 11.95 -13.33 6.02
C GLY A 123 12.77 -14.46 6.64
N GLU A 124 13.47 -15.23 5.82
CA GLU A 124 14.34 -16.34 6.29
C GLU A 124 15.46 -15.82 7.20
N ALA A 125 16.09 -14.70 6.86
CA ALA A 125 17.19 -14.12 7.63
C ALA A 125 16.81 -13.78 9.08
N VAL A 126 15.50 -13.58 9.36
CA VAL A 126 14.98 -13.27 10.69
C VAL A 126 14.09 -14.40 11.25
N SER A 127 14.06 -15.58 10.59
CA SER A 127 13.19 -16.70 10.94
C SER A 127 11.74 -16.26 11.11
N TYR A 128 11.23 -15.48 10.15
CA TYR A 128 9.93 -14.85 10.22
C TYR A 128 8.80 -15.86 10.30
N ARG A 129 7.80 -15.58 11.13
CA ARG A 129 6.63 -16.43 11.36
C ARG A 129 5.36 -15.62 11.11
N ASN A 130 4.36 -16.25 10.48
CA ASN A 130 3.05 -15.70 10.19
C ASN A 130 3.05 -14.68 9.03
N ALA A 131 1.94 -13.94 8.81
CA ALA A 131 1.80 -13.00 7.72
C ALA A 131 2.66 -11.75 7.93
N GLY A 132 3.36 -11.33 6.87
CA GLY A 132 4.15 -10.10 6.82
C GLY A 132 4.26 -9.58 5.40
N THR A 133 4.66 -8.33 5.27
CA THR A 133 4.79 -7.66 3.96
C THR A 133 6.12 -6.95 3.89
N VAL A 134 6.87 -7.23 2.83
CA VAL A 134 8.12 -6.55 2.49
C VAL A 134 7.82 -5.46 1.47
N GLU A 135 7.91 -4.20 1.88
CA GLU A 135 7.68 -3.03 1.03
C GLU A 135 8.95 -2.62 0.30
N CYS A 136 8.82 -2.30 -0.99
CA CYS A 136 9.91 -1.88 -1.86
C CYS A 136 9.52 -0.65 -2.69
N LEU A 137 10.50 0.19 -2.98
CA LEU A 137 10.40 1.19 -4.02
C LEU A 137 11.00 0.61 -5.31
N LEU A 138 10.22 0.64 -6.39
CA LEU A 138 10.65 0.21 -7.72
C LEU A 138 10.89 1.44 -8.59
N ASP A 139 12.11 1.56 -9.11
CA ASP A 139 12.45 2.54 -10.14
C ASP A 139 11.96 2.01 -11.51
N PRO A 140 10.96 2.66 -12.14
CA PRO A 140 10.42 2.20 -13.41
C PRO A 140 11.37 2.39 -14.60
N GLU A 141 12.41 3.20 -14.48
CA GLU A 141 13.39 3.46 -15.55
C GLU A 141 14.47 2.37 -15.60
N THR A 142 14.93 1.92 -14.42
CA THR A 142 16.02 0.95 -14.31
C THR A 142 15.55 -0.47 -14.01
N ASN A 143 14.29 -0.66 -13.57
CA ASN A 143 13.77 -1.89 -12.99
C ASN A 143 14.59 -2.39 -11.78
N GLU A 144 15.22 -1.46 -11.06
CA GLU A 144 15.82 -1.73 -9.77
C GLU A 144 14.81 -1.49 -8.66
N PHE A 145 14.82 -2.34 -7.64
CA PHE A 145 13.99 -2.18 -6.48
C PHE A 145 14.83 -2.07 -5.21
N PHE A 146 14.33 -1.28 -4.27
CA PHE A 146 15.00 -0.96 -3.03
C PHE A 146 14.07 -1.29 -1.86
N PHE A 147 14.59 -1.99 -0.87
CA PHE A 147 13.87 -2.28 0.36
C PHE A 147 13.48 -0.96 1.05
N LEU A 148 12.22 -0.84 1.45
CA LEU A 148 11.72 0.31 2.18
C LEU A 148 11.51 -0.02 3.66
N GLU A 149 10.64 -0.97 3.96
CA GLU A 149 10.35 -1.44 5.30
C GLU A 149 9.70 -2.82 5.27
N MET A 150 9.57 -3.43 6.46
CA MET A 150 8.78 -4.65 6.62
C MET A 150 7.64 -4.39 7.61
N ASN A 151 6.43 -4.68 7.18
CA ASN A 151 5.26 -4.67 8.05
C ASN A 151 5.02 -6.08 8.61
N THR A 152 5.20 -6.23 9.92
CA THR A 152 5.10 -7.50 10.62
C THR A 152 3.67 -7.82 11.08
N ARG A 153 2.72 -7.64 10.19
CA ARG A 153 1.29 -7.82 10.40
C ARG A 153 0.57 -8.02 9.07
N LEU A 154 -0.67 -8.49 9.14
CA LEU A 154 -1.58 -8.41 8.01
C LEU A 154 -1.87 -6.95 7.64
N GLN A 155 -1.92 -6.64 6.36
CA GLN A 155 -2.23 -5.30 5.86
C GLN A 155 -3.68 -5.18 5.36
N VAL A 156 -4.16 -3.93 5.20
CA VAL A 156 -5.52 -3.64 4.73
C VAL A 156 -5.77 -4.29 3.37
N GLU A 157 -4.78 -4.21 2.48
CA GLU A 157 -4.78 -4.62 1.08
C GLU A 157 -4.56 -6.13 0.82
N HIS A 158 -4.58 -6.96 1.88
CA HIS A 158 -4.43 -8.41 1.72
C HIS A 158 -5.45 -9.08 0.78
N PRO A 159 -6.70 -8.59 0.65
CA PRO A 159 -7.71 -9.22 -0.20
C PRO A 159 -7.32 -9.37 -1.67
N VAL A 160 -6.55 -8.43 -2.24
CA VAL A 160 -6.11 -8.58 -3.64
C VAL A 160 -5.16 -9.77 -3.83
N THR A 161 -4.33 -10.05 -2.82
CA THR A 161 -3.48 -11.26 -2.81
C THR A 161 -4.34 -12.53 -2.65
N GLU A 162 -5.34 -12.51 -1.76
CA GLU A 162 -6.24 -13.64 -1.55
C GLU A 162 -6.95 -14.06 -2.83
N TYR A 163 -7.48 -13.08 -3.58
CA TYR A 163 -8.14 -13.36 -4.86
C TYR A 163 -7.21 -13.94 -5.91
N VAL A 164 -5.99 -13.42 -6.01
CA VAL A 164 -5.03 -13.83 -7.04
C VAL A 164 -4.40 -15.18 -6.73
N TYR A 165 -4.22 -15.52 -5.46
CA TYR A 165 -3.57 -16.77 -5.05
C TYR A 165 -4.55 -17.83 -4.53
N GLY A 166 -5.82 -17.51 -4.35
CA GLY A 166 -6.85 -18.44 -3.85
C GLY A 166 -6.59 -18.88 -2.41
N VAL A 167 -6.07 -18.00 -1.55
CA VAL A 167 -5.66 -18.27 -0.17
C VAL A 167 -6.39 -17.31 0.76
N ASP A 168 -6.92 -17.80 1.88
CA ASP A 168 -7.40 -16.95 2.99
C ASP A 168 -6.25 -16.70 3.97
N LEU A 169 -5.70 -15.50 3.93
CA LEU A 169 -4.54 -15.12 4.76
C LEU A 169 -4.86 -15.07 6.25
N VAL A 170 -6.10 -14.81 6.63
CA VAL A 170 -6.53 -14.81 8.03
C VAL A 170 -6.63 -16.25 8.54
N GLU A 171 -7.18 -17.17 7.74
CA GLU A 171 -7.16 -18.60 8.06
C GLU A 171 -5.71 -19.09 8.22
N GLU A 172 -4.84 -18.76 7.28
CA GLU A 172 -3.45 -19.17 7.33
C GLU A 172 -2.71 -18.62 8.57
N GLN A 173 -3.01 -17.38 8.99
CA GLN A 173 -2.47 -16.84 10.24
C GLN A 173 -2.86 -17.71 11.46
N LEU A 174 -4.12 -18.12 11.53
CA LEU A 174 -4.61 -18.98 12.63
C LEU A 174 -3.98 -20.37 12.57
N ARG A 175 -3.81 -20.93 11.37
CA ARG A 175 -3.17 -22.24 11.15
C ARG A 175 -1.71 -22.21 11.59
N VAL A 176 -0.95 -21.21 11.15
CA VAL A 176 0.46 -21.04 11.56
C VAL A 176 0.58 -20.88 13.08
N ALA A 177 -0.29 -20.07 13.70
CA ALA A 177 -0.30 -19.89 15.15
C ALA A 177 -0.64 -21.18 15.91
N SER A 178 -1.44 -22.05 15.30
CA SER A 178 -1.81 -23.37 15.84
C SER A 178 -0.79 -24.48 15.50
N GLY A 179 0.27 -24.18 14.78
CA GLY A 179 1.28 -25.16 14.36
C GLY A 179 0.82 -26.11 13.25
N LEU A 180 -0.25 -25.72 12.51
CA LEU A 180 -0.83 -26.51 11.43
C LEU A 180 -0.14 -26.21 10.09
N ALA A 181 -0.19 -27.19 9.17
CA ALA A 181 0.20 -27.00 7.78
C ALA A 181 -0.72 -26.00 7.06
N PRO A 182 -0.24 -25.28 6.03
CA PRO A 182 -1.10 -24.41 5.22
C PRO A 182 -2.18 -25.21 4.47
N THR A 183 -3.23 -24.51 4.02
CA THR A 183 -4.30 -25.09 3.20
C THR A 183 -3.89 -25.31 1.75
N PHE A 184 -2.83 -24.66 1.31
CA PHE A 184 -2.30 -24.68 -0.05
C PHE A 184 -0.96 -25.42 -0.13
N ASP A 185 -0.57 -25.81 -1.35
CA ASP A 185 0.76 -26.34 -1.62
C ASP A 185 1.75 -25.17 -1.79
N PRO A 186 2.73 -24.99 -0.87
CA PRO A 186 3.70 -23.90 -0.95
C PRO A 186 4.60 -23.93 -2.20
N ASP A 187 4.76 -25.10 -2.81
CA ASP A 187 5.62 -25.28 -3.97
C ASP A 187 4.86 -25.12 -5.30
N ALA A 188 3.51 -25.00 -5.25
CA ALA A 188 2.63 -24.85 -6.40
C ALA A 188 1.93 -23.46 -6.48
N LEU A 189 2.37 -22.49 -5.68
CA LEU A 189 1.81 -21.14 -5.68
C LEU A 189 2.03 -20.44 -7.02
N ALA A 190 0.94 -20.07 -7.68
CA ALA A 190 0.96 -19.30 -8.92
C ALA A 190 -0.19 -18.28 -8.94
N PRO A 191 0.02 -17.07 -9.44
CA PRO A 191 -1.05 -16.08 -9.56
C PRO A 191 -2.06 -16.51 -10.63
N SER A 192 -3.34 -16.23 -10.37
CA SER A 192 -4.45 -16.45 -11.31
C SER A 192 -5.35 -15.23 -11.33
N GLY A 193 -5.57 -14.66 -12.52
CA GLY A 193 -6.41 -13.48 -12.68
C GLY A 193 -5.75 -12.18 -12.19
N HIS A 194 -6.59 -11.23 -11.84
CA HIS A 194 -6.23 -9.91 -11.38
C HIS A 194 -7.24 -9.40 -10.34
N ALA A 195 -6.80 -8.62 -9.37
CA ALA A 195 -7.68 -7.98 -8.40
C ALA A 195 -7.23 -6.54 -8.11
N ILE A 196 -8.22 -5.67 -7.84
CA ILE A 196 -8.00 -4.27 -7.42
C ILE A 196 -8.82 -4.03 -6.15
N GLU A 197 -8.24 -3.37 -5.16
CA GLU A 197 -8.92 -2.86 -3.97
C GLU A 197 -8.97 -1.34 -4.03
N LEU A 198 -10.12 -0.75 -3.72
CA LEU A 198 -10.34 0.69 -3.58
C LEU A 198 -10.70 0.97 -2.12
N ARG A 199 -9.94 1.82 -1.44
CA ARG A 199 -10.22 2.21 -0.05
C ARG A 199 -11.26 3.30 0.00
N ILE A 200 -12.48 2.95 0.40
CA ILE A 200 -13.59 3.90 0.55
C ILE A 200 -13.44 4.64 1.87
N ASN A 201 -13.06 5.91 1.79
CA ASN A 201 -12.79 6.76 2.94
C ASN A 201 -13.82 7.87 3.11
N ALA A 202 -14.15 8.20 4.36
CA ALA A 202 -14.95 9.38 4.71
C ALA A 202 -14.10 10.65 4.58
N GLU A 203 -13.84 11.08 3.35
CA GLU A 203 -12.99 12.21 3.01
C GLU A 203 -13.59 13.03 1.87
N ASP A 204 -13.33 14.33 1.89
CA ASP A 204 -13.66 15.20 0.75
C ASP A 204 -12.93 14.70 -0.53
N PRO A 205 -13.64 14.41 -1.63
CA PRO A 205 -13.04 13.76 -2.81
C PRO A 205 -12.00 14.63 -3.53
N LYS A 206 -11.97 15.94 -3.25
CA LYS A 206 -11.01 16.88 -3.86
C LYS A 206 -9.86 17.25 -2.93
N ARG A 207 -10.17 17.52 -1.66
CA ARG A 207 -9.20 18.00 -0.67
C ARG A 207 -8.66 16.87 0.20
N PHE A 208 -9.35 15.74 0.23
CA PHE A 208 -9.07 14.59 1.10
C PHE A 208 -9.03 14.98 2.59
N LEU A 209 -9.86 15.94 2.98
CA LEU A 209 -10.06 16.27 4.38
C LEU A 209 -11.09 15.34 4.98
N PRO A 210 -10.93 14.91 6.25
CA PRO A 210 -11.90 14.06 6.92
C PRO A 210 -13.31 14.64 6.83
N GLY A 211 -14.29 13.77 6.56
CA GLY A 211 -15.69 14.11 6.40
C GLY A 211 -16.57 13.37 7.41
N PRO A 212 -16.46 13.67 8.73
CA PRO A 212 -17.29 13.01 9.74
C PRO A 212 -18.78 13.31 9.52
N GLY A 213 -19.65 12.41 9.97
CA GLY A 213 -21.11 12.60 9.87
C GLY A 213 -21.89 11.30 9.98
N VAL A 214 -23.22 11.43 10.02
CA VAL A 214 -24.14 10.28 10.04
C VAL A 214 -24.33 9.77 8.62
N ILE A 215 -24.18 8.47 8.41
CA ILE A 215 -24.47 7.80 7.15
C ILE A 215 -26.00 7.68 7.02
N ARG A 216 -26.57 8.37 6.02
CA ARG A 216 -28.01 8.37 5.74
C ARG A 216 -28.42 7.33 4.69
N THR A 217 -27.51 7.02 3.78
CA THR A 217 -27.70 6.01 2.76
C THR A 217 -26.41 5.19 2.63
N TRP A 218 -26.55 3.88 2.60
CA TRP A 218 -25.46 2.94 2.38
C TRP A 218 -25.94 1.81 1.48
N VAL A 219 -25.56 1.83 0.20
CA VAL A 219 -25.88 0.79 -0.77
C VAL A 219 -24.60 0.27 -1.40
N GLU A 220 -24.25 -0.96 -1.08
CA GLU A 220 -23.05 -1.62 -1.59
C GLU A 220 -23.29 -2.15 -3.02
N PRO A 221 -22.30 -2.04 -3.91
CA PRO A 221 -22.34 -2.70 -5.21
C PRO A 221 -22.30 -4.22 -5.03
N THR A 222 -22.99 -4.93 -5.92
CA THR A 222 -23.00 -6.38 -5.98
C THR A 222 -22.73 -6.86 -7.39
N GLY A 223 -22.24 -8.08 -7.56
CA GLY A 223 -21.99 -8.66 -8.86
C GLY A 223 -20.87 -9.69 -8.83
N GLU A 224 -20.64 -10.33 -9.97
CA GLU A 224 -19.53 -11.27 -10.12
C GLU A 224 -18.18 -10.57 -9.93
N GLY A 225 -17.32 -11.12 -9.09
CA GLY A 225 -16.00 -10.56 -8.78
C GLY A 225 -16.04 -9.25 -7.98
N VAL A 226 -17.18 -8.88 -7.38
CA VAL A 226 -17.31 -7.69 -6.52
C VAL A 226 -17.52 -8.14 -5.08
N ARG A 227 -16.65 -7.64 -4.18
CA ARG A 227 -16.72 -7.84 -2.72
C ARG A 227 -16.60 -6.49 -2.02
N VAL A 228 -17.38 -6.29 -0.97
CA VAL A 228 -17.25 -5.14 -0.08
C VAL A 228 -16.96 -5.63 1.33
N ASP A 229 -15.83 -5.23 1.89
CA ASP A 229 -15.53 -5.43 3.30
C ASP A 229 -15.81 -4.11 4.04
N SER A 230 -16.95 -4.04 4.69
CA SER A 230 -17.45 -2.83 5.31
C SER A 230 -17.36 -2.87 6.83
N GLY A 231 -16.93 -1.76 7.43
CA GLY A 231 -17.00 -1.52 8.87
C GLY A 231 -18.19 -0.64 9.27
N TYR A 232 -18.96 -0.16 8.31
CA TYR A 232 -20.06 0.79 8.49
C TYR A 232 -21.31 0.37 7.72
N THR A 233 -22.45 0.89 8.15
CA THR A 233 -23.74 0.73 7.48
C THR A 233 -24.60 1.99 7.69
N GLU A 234 -25.76 2.02 7.05
CA GLU A 234 -26.76 3.09 7.26
C GLU A 234 -27.07 3.28 8.74
N GLY A 235 -27.19 4.55 9.19
CA GLY A 235 -27.42 4.93 10.58
C GLY A 235 -26.15 5.08 11.43
N ASN A 236 -25.01 4.55 11.02
CA ASN A 236 -23.76 4.70 11.75
C ASN A 236 -23.24 6.15 11.69
N THR A 237 -22.50 6.56 12.71
CA THR A 237 -21.84 7.85 12.77
C THR A 237 -20.34 7.68 12.56
N VAL A 238 -19.82 8.30 11.50
CA VAL A 238 -18.36 8.43 11.28
C VAL A 238 -17.85 9.56 12.17
N THR A 239 -16.86 9.25 13.01
CA THR A 239 -16.29 10.20 13.96
C THR A 239 -14.90 10.68 13.52
N PRO A 240 -14.42 11.84 13.98
CA PRO A 240 -13.06 12.30 13.66
C PRO A 240 -11.96 11.66 14.53
N PHE A 241 -12.30 10.71 15.39
CA PHE A 241 -11.39 10.13 16.39
C PHE A 241 -10.64 8.89 15.90
N TYR A 242 -11.07 8.31 14.77
CA TYR A 242 -10.51 7.12 14.15
C TYR A 242 -10.13 7.40 12.71
N ASP A 243 -9.50 6.40 12.05
CA ASP A 243 -9.21 6.44 10.63
C ASP A 243 -10.48 6.67 9.80
N SER A 244 -10.33 7.31 8.65
CA SER A 244 -11.44 7.63 7.74
C SER A 244 -11.95 6.44 6.93
N LEU A 245 -11.31 5.27 6.99
CA LEU A 245 -11.69 4.09 6.22
C LEU A 245 -13.09 3.59 6.60
N LEU A 246 -13.99 3.55 5.62
CA LEU A 246 -15.36 3.05 5.78
C LEU A 246 -15.49 1.61 5.31
N ALA A 247 -14.94 1.33 4.14
CA ALA A 247 -14.99 0.03 3.50
C ALA A 247 -13.84 -0.16 2.53
N LYS A 248 -13.60 -1.42 2.15
CA LYS A 248 -12.78 -1.80 1.00
C LYS A 248 -13.71 -2.32 -0.08
N LEU A 249 -13.60 -1.76 -1.28
CA LEU A 249 -14.27 -2.28 -2.47
C LEU A 249 -13.24 -3.08 -3.25
N ILE A 250 -13.39 -4.40 -3.28
CA ILE A 250 -12.46 -5.32 -3.93
C ILE A 250 -13.11 -5.87 -5.19
N ILE A 251 -12.41 -5.78 -6.31
CA ILE A 251 -12.87 -6.26 -7.61
C ILE A 251 -11.85 -7.26 -8.15
N SER A 252 -12.34 -8.41 -8.63
CA SER A 252 -11.53 -9.47 -9.22
C SER A 252 -12.07 -9.92 -10.58
N GLY A 253 -11.17 -10.48 -11.41
CA GLY A 253 -11.49 -10.98 -12.73
C GLY A 253 -10.33 -11.75 -13.36
N ALA A 254 -10.53 -12.28 -14.55
CA ALA A 254 -9.50 -13.05 -15.25
C ALA A 254 -8.37 -12.15 -15.78
N THR A 255 -8.67 -10.89 -16.12
CA THR A 255 -7.70 -9.92 -16.65
C THR A 255 -7.87 -8.57 -15.98
N ARG A 256 -6.83 -7.73 -16.05
CA ARG A 256 -6.87 -6.35 -15.55
C ARG A 256 -7.97 -5.53 -16.22
N ASP A 257 -8.15 -5.66 -17.54
CA ASP A 257 -9.18 -4.93 -18.29
C ASP A 257 -10.59 -5.27 -17.81
N GLU A 258 -10.87 -6.55 -17.57
CA GLU A 258 -12.14 -7.00 -17.01
C GLU A 258 -12.37 -6.40 -15.61
N VAL A 259 -11.33 -6.40 -14.76
CA VAL A 259 -11.39 -5.81 -13.42
C VAL A 259 -11.64 -4.31 -13.48
N LEU A 260 -11.01 -3.58 -14.40
CA LEU A 260 -11.24 -2.15 -14.60
C LEU A 260 -12.68 -1.83 -15.02
N GLU A 261 -13.25 -2.62 -15.93
CA GLU A 261 -14.65 -2.41 -16.35
C GLU A 261 -15.64 -2.74 -15.22
N ARG A 262 -15.40 -3.83 -14.48
CA ARG A 262 -16.19 -4.15 -13.27
C ARG A 262 -16.06 -3.05 -12.21
N ALA A 263 -14.85 -2.50 -12.01
CA ALA A 263 -14.60 -1.43 -11.05
C ALA A 263 -15.38 -0.15 -11.38
N LYS A 264 -15.45 0.23 -12.66
CA LYS A 264 -16.27 1.38 -13.12
C LYS A 264 -17.74 1.18 -12.76
N ALA A 265 -18.28 -0.02 -13.02
CA ALA A 265 -19.68 -0.35 -12.72
C ALA A 265 -19.92 -0.37 -11.20
N ALA A 266 -19.01 -0.97 -10.42
CA ALA A 266 -19.13 -1.07 -8.98
C ALA A 266 -19.04 0.31 -8.30
N VAL A 267 -18.11 1.17 -8.72
CA VAL A 267 -17.98 2.55 -8.21
C VAL A 267 -19.23 3.37 -8.53
N ALA A 268 -19.80 3.23 -9.73
CA ALA A 268 -21.03 3.93 -10.11
C ALA A 268 -22.26 3.46 -9.31
N ALA A 269 -22.28 2.21 -8.86
CA ALA A 269 -23.37 1.63 -8.07
C ALA A 269 -23.23 1.91 -6.55
N PHE A 270 -22.04 2.25 -6.05
CA PHE A 270 -21.83 2.48 -4.63
C PHE A 270 -22.45 3.81 -4.20
N GLN A 271 -23.47 3.76 -3.33
CA GLN A 271 -24.16 4.96 -2.84
C GLN A 271 -23.87 5.17 -1.35
N ILE A 272 -23.25 6.28 -1.02
CA ILE A 272 -22.97 6.73 0.35
C ILE A 272 -23.42 8.18 0.47
N GLU A 273 -24.43 8.41 1.31
CA GLU A 273 -24.88 9.77 1.63
C GLU A 273 -24.71 10.10 3.11
N GLY A 274 -24.39 11.33 3.38
CA GLY A 274 -24.16 11.86 4.71
C GLY A 274 -22.76 12.42 4.85
N PRO A 275 -21.75 11.60 5.21
CA PRO A 275 -20.36 12.04 5.22
C PRO A 275 -19.86 12.25 3.79
N LYS A 276 -18.95 13.21 3.61
CA LYS A 276 -18.18 13.27 2.36
C LYS A 276 -17.38 12.00 2.23
N ASN A 277 -17.26 11.48 1.01
CA ASN A 277 -16.51 10.27 0.72
C ASN A 277 -15.72 10.40 -0.59
N ASN A 278 -14.75 9.52 -0.78
CA ASN A 278 -13.84 9.55 -1.92
C ASN A 278 -14.29 8.71 -3.13
N VAL A 279 -15.52 8.16 -3.13
CA VAL A 279 -16.07 7.41 -4.29
C VAL A 279 -15.99 8.23 -5.59
N PRO A 280 -16.29 9.56 -5.64
CA PRO A 280 -16.12 10.35 -6.85
C PRO A 280 -14.66 10.44 -7.36
N PHE A 281 -13.68 10.37 -6.48
CA PHE A 281 -12.27 10.31 -6.88
C PHE A 281 -11.97 9.03 -7.67
N PHE A 282 -12.51 7.88 -7.26
CA PHE A 282 -12.31 6.63 -7.99
C PHE A 282 -13.01 6.63 -9.35
N ALA A 283 -14.17 7.27 -9.47
CA ALA A 283 -14.83 7.46 -10.77
C ALA A 283 -13.93 8.25 -11.74
N GLU A 284 -13.23 9.28 -11.25
CA GLU A 284 -12.25 10.05 -12.03
C GLU A 284 -10.99 9.22 -12.35
N LEU A 285 -10.42 8.53 -11.36
CA LEU A 285 -9.23 7.69 -11.51
C LEU A 285 -9.44 6.60 -12.57
N LEU A 286 -10.59 5.93 -12.56
CA LEU A 286 -10.94 4.87 -13.51
C LEU A 286 -11.17 5.36 -14.95
N THR A 287 -11.03 6.67 -15.21
CA THR A 287 -10.99 7.26 -16.55
C THR A 287 -9.62 7.87 -16.87
N ASN A 288 -8.69 7.88 -15.93
CA ASN A 288 -7.36 8.44 -16.12
C ASN A 288 -6.47 7.53 -16.97
N GLU A 289 -5.88 8.05 -18.04
CA GLU A 289 -5.08 7.27 -19.00
C GLU A 289 -3.83 6.65 -18.38
N GLU A 290 -3.16 7.33 -17.44
CA GLU A 290 -2.00 6.76 -16.74
C GLU A 290 -2.41 5.53 -15.92
N PHE A 291 -3.54 5.61 -15.21
CA PHE A 291 -4.06 4.48 -14.44
C PHE A 291 -4.50 3.33 -15.34
N LEU A 292 -5.28 3.62 -16.38
CA LEU A 292 -5.79 2.61 -17.30
C LEU A 292 -4.66 1.85 -18.02
N SER A 293 -3.63 2.57 -18.46
CA SER A 293 -2.47 1.96 -19.11
C SER A 293 -1.55 1.17 -18.16
N GLY A 294 -1.71 1.35 -16.84
CA GLY A 294 -0.78 0.81 -15.86
C GLY A 294 0.56 1.55 -15.77
N ALA A 295 0.74 2.65 -16.49
CA ALA A 295 2.00 3.42 -16.54
C ALA A 295 2.03 4.60 -15.55
N TYR A 296 1.60 4.38 -14.32
CA TYR A 296 1.56 5.38 -13.25
C TYR A 296 2.67 5.19 -12.21
N ASP A 297 2.89 6.19 -11.39
CA ASP A 297 3.83 6.18 -10.26
C ASP A 297 3.16 6.79 -9.01
N THR A 298 3.90 6.91 -7.89
CA THR A 298 3.38 7.49 -6.63
C THR A 298 2.91 8.94 -6.74
N GLY A 299 3.19 9.63 -7.85
CA GLY A 299 2.77 11.00 -8.13
C GLY A 299 1.41 11.12 -8.83
N ILE A 300 0.77 10.00 -9.24
CA ILE A 300 -0.47 10.04 -10.06
C ILE A 300 -1.56 10.89 -9.43
N VAL A 301 -1.85 10.74 -8.13
CA VAL A 301 -2.89 11.52 -7.45
C VAL A 301 -2.60 13.01 -7.46
N SER A 302 -1.33 13.41 -7.39
CA SER A 302 -0.93 14.82 -7.46
C SER A 302 -1.09 15.40 -8.87
N ARG A 303 -0.89 14.59 -9.92
CA ARG A 303 -1.08 15.01 -11.32
C ARG A 303 -2.54 15.12 -11.73
N MET A 304 -3.43 14.42 -11.04
CA MET A 304 -4.90 14.51 -11.24
C MET A 304 -5.52 15.75 -10.58
N ARG A 305 -4.74 16.57 -9.85
CA ARG A 305 -5.21 17.75 -9.09
C ARG A 305 -4.60 19.06 -9.66
#